data_8e16e332f05d0b81063bc61ef8eb8485
#
_entry.id   8e16e332f05d0b81063bc61ef8eb8485
#
_cell.length_a   1.000
_cell.length_b   1.000
_cell.length_c   1.000
_cell.angle_alpha   90.00
_cell.angle_beta   90.00
_cell.angle_gamma   90.00
#
_symmetry.space_group_name_H-M   'P 1'
#
loop_
_entity.id
_entity.type
_entity.pdbx_description
1 polymer ?
#
loop_
_entity_poly.entity_id
_entity_poly.type
_entity_poly.pdbx_seq_one_letter_code
_entity_poly.pdbx_strand_id
1 'polypeptide(L)'
;MGKTWILWGAALALTAVALGAFGAHGLKAVLAPERLEIFHTGVRYQFYHAFALLFLGLWQRSSTTTNRLLPWAGTAFVMGVFLFSGSIYALAVRDWLNWPVSWLGPITPLGGLLFIIGWACVLAGAFRE
;
A
#
# COMPACT_ATOMS: atom_id res chain seq x y z
N MET A 1 11.03 -0.93 -19.49
CA MET A 1 11.02 -0.19 -18.21
C MET A 1 9.58 -0.02 -17.74
N GLY A 2 9.36 0.08 -16.47
CA GLY A 2 8.02 0.24 -15.90
C GLY A 2 7.20 -1.04 -15.72
N LYS A 3 7.58 -2.15 -16.34
CA LYS A 3 6.86 -3.43 -16.20
C LYS A 3 6.76 -3.88 -14.74
N THR A 4 7.83 -3.74 -13.98
CA THR A 4 7.88 -4.15 -12.57
C THR A 4 6.81 -3.43 -11.74
N TRP A 5 6.66 -2.13 -11.93
CA TRP A 5 5.67 -1.34 -11.18
C TRP A 5 4.24 -1.66 -11.61
N ILE A 6 4.03 -1.95 -12.90
CA ILE A 6 2.72 -2.40 -13.39
C ILE A 6 2.35 -3.75 -12.75
N LEU A 7 3.30 -4.69 -12.68
CA LEU A 7 3.06 -5.99 -12.05
C LEU A 7 2.75 -5.85 -10.55
N TRP A 8 3.54 -5.07 -9.82
CA TRP A 8 3.29 -4.80 -8.41
C TRP A 8 1.96 -4.09 -8.19
N GLY A 9 1.67 -3.07 -8.99
CA GLY A 9 0.42 -2.33 -8.89
C GLY A 9 -0.80 -3.22 -9.14
N ALA A 10 -0.76 -4.03 -10.17
CA ALA A 10 -1.83 -4.97 -10.49
C ALA A 10 -2.01 -6.03 -9.39
N ALA A 11 -0.91 -6.61 -8.88
CA ALA A 11 -0.97 -7.60 -7.81
C ALA A 11 -1.54 -7.02 -6.52
N LEU A 12 -1.12 -5.82 -6.15
CA LEU A 12 -1.64 -5.13 -4.96
C LEU A 12 -3.10 -4.71 -5.13
N ALA A 13 -3.52 -4.29 -6.32
CA ALA A 13 -4.92 -3.99 -6.60
C ALA A 13 -5.80 -5.26 -6.53
N LEU A 14 -5.34 -6.36 -7.12
CA LEU A 14 -6.02 -7.65 -7.07
C LEU A 14 -6.23 -8.12 -5.63
N THR A 15 -5.18 -8.10 -4.83
CA THR A 15 -5.26 -8.50 -3.41
C THR A 15 -6.08 -7.50 -2.59
N ALA A 16 -6.05 -6.22 -2.91
CA ALA A 16 -6.89 -5.22 -2.25
C ALA A 16 -8.39 -5.46 -2.51
N VAL A 17 -8.76 -5.85 -3.73
CA VAL A 17 -10.15 -6.24 -4.05
C VAL A 17 -10.56 -7.45 -3.21
N ALA A 18 -9.72 -8.49 -3.16
CA ALA A 18 -10.00 -9.69 -2.40
C ALA A 18 -10.15 -9.39 -0.89
N LEU A 19 -9.22 -8.60 -0.33
CA LEU A 19 -9.27 -8.21 1.09
C LEU A 19 -10.46 -7.29 1.39
N GLY A 20 -10.78 -6.37 0.50
CA GLY A 20 -11.94 -5.50 0.65
C GLY A 20 -13.26 -6.26 0.65
N ALA A 21 -13.41 -7.23 -0.26
CA ALA A 21 -14.56 -8.10 -0.32
C ALA A 21 -14.67 -8.98 0.94
N PHE A 22 -13.55 -9.56 1.37
CA PHE A 22 -13.50 -10.35 2.60
C PHE A 22 -13.87 -9.51 3.83
N GLY A 23 -13.36 -8.28 3.93
CA GLY A 23 -13.71 -7.34 5.00
C GLY A 23 -15.18 -6.99 5.01
N ALA A 24 -15.77 -6.73 3.84
CA ALA A 24 -17.18 -6.34 3.71
C ALA A 24 -18.15 -7.49 4.07
N HIS A 25 -17.76 -8.73 3.87
CA HIS A 25 -18.61 -9.90 4.06
C HIS A 25 -18.19 -10.78 5.24
N GLY A 26 -17.00 -11.40 5.18
CA GLY A 26 -16.56 -12.35 6.19
C GLY A 26 -16.20 -11.69 7.52
N LEU A 27 -15.39 -10.66 7.51
CA LEU A 27 -14.92 -9.99 8.73
C LEU A 27 -16.00 -9.16 9.41
N LYS A 28 -16.98 -8.67 8.66
CA LYS A 28 -18.11 -7.92 9.22
C LYS A 28 -18.85 -8.69 10.30
N ALA A 29 -18.90 -10.02 10.19
CA ALA A 29 -19.59 -10.88 11.16
C ALA A 29 -18.79 -11.11 12.44
N VAL A 30 -17.46 -10.94 12.43
CA VAL A 30 -16.57 -11.36 13.52
C VAL A 30 -15.75 -10.21 14.14
N LEU A 31 -15.62 -9.09 13.47
CA LEU A 31 -14.89 -7.93 13.99
C LEU A 31 -15.84 -6.85 14.53
N ALA A 32 -15.41 -6.20 15.62
CA ALA A 32 -16.06 -4.97 16.10
C ALA A 32 -16.01 -3.88 15.02
N PRO A 33 -16.99 -2.96 14.97
CA PRO A 33 -17.02 -1.90 13.94
C PRO A 33 -15.73 -1.09 13.85
N GLU A 34 -15.10 -0.78 14.98
CA GLU A 34 -13.83 -0.02 15.03
C GLU A 34 -12.69 -0.79 14.39
N ARG A 35 -12.61 -2.10 14.61
CA ARG A 35 -11.60 -2.98 14.00
C ARG A 35 -11.82 -3.14 12.51
N LEU A 36 -13.07 -3.25 12.10
CA LEU A 36 -13.44 -3.35 10.69
C LEU A 36 -13.05 -2.07 9.94
N GLU A 37 -13.27 -0.88 10.53
CA GLU A 37 -12.88 0.39 9.92
C GLU A 37 -11.35 0.50 9.78
N ILE A 38 -10.59 0.04 10.77
CA ILE A 38 -9.13 -0.05 10.70
C ILE A 38 -8.71 -0.95 9.52
N PHE A 39 -9.35 -2.11 9.38
CA PHE A 39 -9.09 -3.02 8.25
C PHE A 39 -9.35 -2.32 6.91
N HIS A 40 -10.47 -1.63 6.77
CA HIS A 40 -10.81 -0.89 5.55
C HIS A 40 -9.83 0.24 5.26
N THR A 41 -9.27 0.88 6.27
CA THR A 41 -8.19 1.86 6.07
C THR A 41 -6.97 1.22 5.41
N GLY A 42 -6.58 0.03 5.85
CA GLY A 42 -5.52 -0.74 5.20
C GLY A 42 -5.80 -1.02 3.74
N VAL A 43 -7.02 -1.43 3.41
CA VAL A 43 -7.45 -1.71 2.02
C VAL A 43 -7.39 -0.43 1.17
N ARG A 44 -7.90 0.69 1.67
CA ARG A 44 -7.89 1.97 0.95
C ARG A 44 -6.48 2.41 0.60
N TYR A 45 -5.57 2.41 1.57
CA TYR A 45 -4.18 2.80 1.34
C TYR A 45 -3.45 1.84 0.40
N GLN A 46 -3.78 0.54 0.44
CA GLN A 46 -3.26 -0.42 -0.52
C GLN A 46 -3.73 -0.08 -1.94
N PHE A 47 -4.99 0.27 -2.14
CA PHE A 47 -5.50 0.70 -3.45
C PHE A 47 -4.82 1.98 -3.95
N TYR A 48 -4.73 3.01 -3.10
CA TYR A 48 -4.11 4.27 -3.51
C TYR A 48 -2.70 4.05 -4.06
N HIS A 49 -1.92 3.22 -3.40
CA HIS A 49 -0.53 2.99 -3.78
C HIS A 49 -0.39 1.92 -4.87
N ALA A 50 -1.35 1.00 -5.00
CA ALA A 50 -1.45 0.14 -6.17
C ALA A 50 -1.63 0.97 -7.46
N PHE A 51 -2.54 1.94 -7.44
CA PHE A 51 -2.75 2.84 -8.56
C PHE A 51 -1.55 3.76 -8.79
N ALA A 52 -0.90 4.23 -7.73
CA ALA A 52 0.34 5.00 -7.85
C ALA A 52 1.44 4.18 -8.57
N LEU A 53 1.56 2.89 -8.26
CA LEU A 53 2.52 2.01 -8.94
C LEU A 53 2.18 1.81 -10.42
N LEU A 54 0.90 1.63 -10.76
CA LEU A 54 0.48 1.56 -12.16
C LEU A 54 0.85 2.84 -12.90
N PHE A 55 0.59 4.00 -12.29
CA PHE A 55 0.98 5.30 -12.82
C PHE A 55 2.48 5.40 -13.04
N LEU A 56 3.30 5.01 -12.05
CA LEU A 56 4.76 5.02 -12.18
C LEU A 56 5.24 4.12 -13.32
N GLY A 57 4.62 2.95 -13.46
CA GLY A 57 4.97 2.03 -14.53
C GLY A 57 4.68 2.60 -15.91
N LEU A 58 3.52 3.24 -16.07
CA LEU A 58 3.15 3.92 -17.32
C LEU A 58 4.05 5.13 -17.58
N TRP A 59 4.31 5.93 -16.57
CA TRP A 59 5.22 7.09 -16.70
C TRP A 59 6.60 6.65 -17.16
N GLN A 60 7.18 5.64 -16.52
CA GLN A 60 8.49 5.10 -16.93
C GLN A 60 8.51 4.58 -18.37
N ARG A 61 7.40 4.05 -18.85
CA ARG A 61 7.30 3.53 -20.22
C ARG A 61 7.14 4.63 -21.28
N SER A 62 6.51 5.74 -20.91
CA SER A 62 6.28 6.84 -21.82
C SER A 62 7.43 7.87 -21.83
N SER A 63 8.24 7.88 -20.78
CA SER A 63 9.34 8.84 -20.65
C SER A 63 10.49 8.49 -21.57
N THR A 64 11.03 9.50 -22.25
CA THR A 64 12.22 9.36 -23.08
C THR A 64 13.51 9.55 -22.28
N THR A 65 13.40 10.05 -21.06
CA THR A 65 14.52 10.30 -20.16
C THR A 65 14.54 9.30 -19.01
N THR A 66 15.71 9.03 -18.46
CA THR A 66 15.85 8.17 -17.29
C THR A 66 15.67 8.98 -16.01
N ASN A 67 14.52 8.83 -15.38
CA ASN A 67 14.26 9.47 -14.09
C ASN A 67 14.58 8.49 -12.95
N ARG A 68 15.70 8.77 -12.25
CA ARG A 68 16.19 7.88 -11.18
C ARG A 68 15.33 7.90 -9.91
N LEU A 69 14.44 8.88 -9.76
CA LEU A 69 13.56 8.95 -8.58
C LEU A 69 12.37 8.00 -8.67
N LEU A 70 11.93 7.64 -9.88
CA LEU A 70 10.78 6.76 -10.04
C LEU A 70 10.98 5.35 -9.44
N PRO A 71 12.13 4.68 -9.60
CA PRO A 71 12.38 3.41 -8.91
C PRO A 71 12.36 3.54 -7.38
N TRP A 72 12.87 4.64 -6.83
CA TRP A 72 12.81 4.88 -5.38
C TRP A 72 11.37 5.09 -4.90
N ALA A 73 10.57 5.85 -5.66
CA ALA A 73 9.15 6.02 -5.37
C ALA A 73 8.42 4.68 -5.37
N GLY A 74 8.64 3.87 -6.41
CA GLY A 74 8.01 2.56 -6.51
C GLY A 74 8.39 1.62 -5.36
N THR A 75 9.67 1.55 -5.02
CA THR A 75 10.15 0.75 -3.89
C THR A 75 9.53 1.24 -2.57
N ALA A 76 9.49 2.55 -2.34
CA ALA A 76 8.88 3.14 -1.14
C ALA A 76 7.38 2.80 -1.05
N PHE A 77 6.65 2.83 -2.16
CA PHE A 77 5.24 2.47 -2.17
C PHE A 77 5.00 0.99 -1.86
N VAL A 78 5.78 0.09 -2.48
CA VAL A 78 5.65 -1.36 -2.20
C VAL A 78 5.94 -1.65 -0.73
N MET A 79 7.09 -1.17 -0.22
CA MET A 79 7.46 -1.36 1.19
C MET A 79 6.45 -0.69 2.12
N GLY A 80 5.97 0.48 1.76
CA GLY A 80 4.94 1.21 2.51
C GLY A 80 3.65 0.40 2.64
N VAL A 81 3.19 -0.24 1.56
CA VAL A 81 1.99 -1.10 1.60
C VAL A 81 2.21 -2.28 2.55
N PHE A 82 3.34 -2.97 2.48
CA PHE A 82 3.62 -4.08 3.40
C PHE A 82 3.67 -3.63 4.85
N LEU A 83 4.35 -2.53 5.16
CA LEU A 83 4.49 -2.07 6.55
C LEU A 83 3.23 -1.36 7.06
N PHE A 84 2.56 -0.57 6.24
CA PHE A 84 1.36 0.15 6.64
C PHE A 84 0.12 -0.75 6.60
N SER A 85 -0.29 -1.18 5.42
CA SER A 85 -1.51 -1.98 5.26
C SER A 85 -1.34 -3.37 5.87
N GLY A 86 -0.18 -4.01 5.72
CA GLY A 86 0.09 -5.31 6.32
C GLY A 86 -0.01 -5.30 7.84
N SER A 87 0.61 -4.31 8.50
CA SER A 87 0.51 -4.17 9.97
C SER A 87 -0.93 -3.85 10.41
N ILE A 88 -1.65 -3.02 9.67
CA ILE A 88 -3.05 -2.69 9.93
C ILE A 88 -3.93 -3.94 9.86
N TYR A 89 -3.75 -4.79 8.86
CA TYR A 89 -4.52 -6.03 8.75
C TYR A 89 -4.31 -6.94 9.96
N ALA A 90 -3.05 -7.15 10.35
CA ALA A 90 -2.72 -7.96 11.51
C ALA A 90 -3.30 -7.37 12.81
N LEU A 91 -3.19 -6.06 13.00
CA LEU A 91 -3.74 -5.38 14.18
C LEU A 91 -5.27 -5.41 14.21
N ALA A 92 -5.93 -5.31 13.06
CA ALA A 92 -7.39 -5.34 12.99
C ALA A 92 -7.97 -6.69 13.41
N VAL A 93 -7.30 -7.80 13.06
CA VAL A 93 -7.79 -9.17 13.36
C VAL A 93 -7.17 -9.79 14.61
N ARG A 94 -6.28 -9.08 15.30
CA ARG A 94 -5.50 -9.63 16.41
C ARG A 94 -6.36 -10.18 17.55
N ASP A 95 -7.43 -9.48 17.89
CA ASP A 95 -8.30 -9.88 19.00
C ASP A 95 -9.12 -11.13 18.63
N TRP A 96 -9.57 -11.20 17.39
CA TRP A 96 -10.31 -12.36 16.86
C TRP A 96 -9.45 -13.62 16.81
N LEU A 97 -8.16 -13.47 16.40
CA LEU A 97 -7.23 -14.60 16.24
C LEU A 97 -6.32 -14.78 17.47
N ASN A 98 -6.45 -13.96 18.51
CA ASN A 98 -5.58 -13.97 19.69
C ASN A 98 -4.09 -13.85 19.32
N TRP A 99 -3.77 -12.98 18.36
CA TRP A 99 -2.38 -12.74 17.95
C TRP A 99 -1.67 -11.76 18.87
N PRO A 100 -0.48 -12.08 19.38
CA PRO A 100 0.32 -11.17 20.21
C PRO A 100 1.14 -10.21 19.32
N VAL A 101 0.46 -9.40 18.50
CA VAL A 101 1.08 -8.54 17.47
C VAL A 101 0.96 -7.04 17.80
N SER A 102 0.68 -6.67 19.04
CA SER A 102 0.59 -5.25 19.44
C SER A 102 1.87 -4.47 19.16
N TRP A 103 3.03 -5.14 19.11
CA TRP A 103 4.32 -4.55 18.72
C TRP A 103 4.32 -4.02 17.27
N LEU A 104 3.36 -4.41 16.44
CA LEU A 104 3.20 -3.87 15.08
C LEU A 104 2.66 -2.44 15.05
N GLY A 105 2.13 -1.93 16.17
CA GLY A 105 1.63 -0.56 16.24
C GLY A 105 2.64 0.48 15.72
N PRO A 106 3.91 0.47 16.18
CA PRO A 106 4.95 1.38 15.68
C PRO A 106 5.37 1.14 14.23
N ILE A 107 5.09 -0.03 13.65
CA ILE A 107 5.42 -0.35 12.26
C ILE A 107 4.52 0.40 11.28
N THR A 108 3.25 0.61 11.62
CA THR A 108 2.30 1.31 10.78
C THR A 108 2.77 2.74 10.42
N PRO A 109 3.21 3.60 11.36
CA PRO A 109 3.77 4.91 11.03
C PRO A 109 5.01 4.86 10.15
N LEU A 110 5.85 3.82 10.27
CA LEU A 110 7.01 3.65 9.38
C LEU A 110 6.57 3.42 7.94
N GLY A 111 5.52 2.62 7.73
CA GLY A 111 4.92 2.45 6.41
C GLY A 111 4.33 3.75 5.87
N GLY A 112 3.66 4.54 6.71
CA GLY A 112 3.16 5.87 6.36
C GLY A 112 4.28 6.83 5.95
N LEU A 113 5.41 6.80 6.65
CA LEU A 113 6.59 7.59 6.29
C LEU A 113 7.13 7.20 4.91
N LEU A 114 7.17 5.90 4.60
CA LEU A 114 7.57 5.43 3.28
C LEU A 114 6.64 5.92 2.18
N PHE A 115 5.34 6.00 2.44
CA PHE A 115 4.41 6.61 1.49
C PHE A 115 4.74 8.07 1.23
N ILE A 116 5.01 8.85 2.29
CA ILE A 116 5.40 10.26 2.15
C ILE A 116 6.68 10.39 1.34
N ILE A 117 7.69 9.56 1.61
CA ILE A 117 8.95 9.55 0.85
C ILE A 117 8.68 9.21 -0.62
N GLY A 118 7.85 8.22 -0.89
CA GLY A 118 7.47 7.83 -2.25
C GLY A 118 6.82 8.98 -3.02
N TRP A 119 5.85 9.66 -2.41
CA TRP A 119 5.20 10.82 -3.04
C TRP A 119 6.14 12.01 -3.20
N ALA A 120 7.06 12.24 -2.27
CA ALA A 120 8.10 13.25 -2.43
C ALA A 120 9.02 12.93 -3.63
N CYS A 121 9.36 11.66 -3.84
CA CYS A 121 10.12 11.24 -5.01
C CYS A 121 9.33 11.44 -6.32
N VAL A 122 8.03 11.18 -6.32
CA VAL A 122 7.15 11.47 -7.48
C VAL A 122 7.15 12.96 -7.79
N LEU A 123 6.93 13.78 -6.78
CA LEU A 123 6.91 15.24 -6.93
C LEU A 123 8.24 15.76 -7.46
N ALA A 124 9.35 15.37 -6.83
CA ALA A 124 10.68 15.78 -7.26
C ALA A 124 11.02 15.24 -8.65
N GLY A 125 10.55 14.04 -9.00
CA GLY A 125 10.71 13.44 -10.32
C GLY A 125 10.04 14.26 -11.40
N ALA A 126 8.85 14.79 -11.13
CA ALA A 126 8.11 15.63 -12.09
C ALA A 126 8.84 16.95 -12.40
N PHE A 127 9.60 17.51 -11.46
CA PHE A 127 10.40 18.71 -11.71
C PHE A 127 11.65 18.46 -12.57
N ARG A 128 12.02 17.21 -12.80
CA ARG A 128 13.23 16.82 -13.53
C ARG A 128 12.95 16.38 -14.97
N GLU A 129 11.71 16.37 -15.37
CA GLU A 129 11.31 16.14 -16.76
C GLU A 129 11.18 17.48 -17.51
#